data_8c9e6f7607849c8a0f79830bb24d94f0
#
_entry.id   8c9e6f7607849c8a0f79830bb24d94f0
#
_cell.length_a   1.000
_cell.length_b   1.000
_cell.length_c   1.000
_cell.angle_alpha   90.00
_cell.angle_beta   90.00
_cell.angle_gamma   90.00
#
_symmetry.space_group_name_H-M   'P 1'
#
loop_
_entity.id
_entity.type
_entity.pdbx_description
1 polymer ?
#
loop_
_entity_poly.entity_id
_entity_poly.type
_entity_poly.pdbx_seq_one_letter_code
_entity_poly.pdbx_strand_id
1 'polypeptide(L)'
;GWAYRRADEVIDFNPTLKTGNQTEFTIIPMEALSTNSMVLDSGCFVRQDSISGRRSQNGDTLLAKITPCLENGKTGFVMGMPENEVLGGSTEFVVMRSKALTPHYVYCIARSYYFRQTAILSMNGADGRQRVDEDKLKSAKILQPEKTVLDHFETIVTPIFDGVYQMVQENKNLIQQRDLLLPRLMSGKLEV
;
A
#
# COMPACT_ATOMS: atom_id res chain seq x y z
N GLY A 1 6.52 -9.26 -26.95
CA GLY A 1 6.38 -10.50 -26.18
C GLY A 1 6.65 -10.30 -24.70
N TRP A 2 6.31 -11.25 -23.87
CA TRP A 2 6.63 -11.26 -22.44
C TRP A 2 8.16 -11.34 -22.24
N ALA A 3 8.70 -10.54 -21.31
CA ALA A 3 10.13 -10.53 -21.03
C ALA A 3 10.39 -10.50 -19.52
N TYR A 4 11.45 -11.21 -19.07
CA TYR A 4 11.95 -11.02 -17.70
C TYR A 4 12.81 -9.76 -17.64
N ARG A 5 12.51 -8.91 -16.67
CA ARG A 5 13.24 -7.68 -16.37
C ARG A 5 13.68 -7.68 -14.91
N ARG A 6 14.71 -6.92 -14.59
CA ARG A 6 15.00 -6.59 -13.20
C ARG A 6 13.87 -5.72 -12.66
N ALA A 7 13.54 -5.88 -11.39
CA ALA A 7 12.47 -5.11 -10.77
C ALA A 7 12.71 -3.59 -10.87
N ASP A 8 13.94 -3.11 -10.70
CA ASP A 8 14.31 -1.68 -10.79
C ASP A 8 14.24 -1.09 -12.21
N GLU A 9 14.18 -1.92 -13.24
CA GLU A 9 13.92 -1.47 -14.61
C GLU A 9 12.45 -1.09 -14.83
N VAL A 10 11.53 -1.74 -14.13
CA VAL A 10 10.08 -1.63 -14.34
C VAL A 10 9.30 -1.05 -13.17
N ILE A 11 9.90 -0.98 -11.99
CA ILE A 11 9.37 -0.42 -10.74
C ILE A 11 10.37 0.59 -10.20
N ASP A 12 9.88 1.75 -9.78
CA ASP A 12 10.67 2.75 -9.06
C ASP A 12 10.54 2.51 -7.55
N PHE A 13 11.67 2.21 -6.90
CA PHE A 13 11.74 1.91 -5.47
C PHE A 13 12.08 3.15 -4.66
N ASN A 14 11.24 3.48 -3.69
CA ASN A 14 11.39 4.63 -2.81
C ASN A 14 11.58 5.95 -3.58
N PRO A 15 10.66 6.29 -4.50
CA PRO A 15 10.80 7.46 -5.36
C PRO A 15 10.92 8.73 -4.54
N THR A 16 11.73 9.66 -5.03
CA THR A 16 11.83 10.99 -4.44
C THR A 16 10.68 11.85 -4.92
N LEU A 17 9.87 12.36 -3.98
CA LEU A 17 8.75 13.25 -4.26
C LEU A 17 9.03 14.64 -3.73
N LYS A 18 8.73 15.65 -4.53
CA LYS A 18 8.74 17.06 -4.11
C LYS A 18 7.39 17.40 -3.49
N THR A 19 7.41 18.02 -2.33
CA THR A 19 6.19 18.40 -1.58
C THR A 19 5.53 19.69 -2.09
N GLY A 20 6.19 20.40 -3.01
CA GLY A 20 5.66 21.66 -3.51
C GLY A 20 5.39 22.67 -2.38
N ASN A 21 4.18 23.25 -2.39
CA ASN A 21 3.70 24.19 -1.39
C ASN A 21 2.87 23.52 -0.27
N GLN A 22 2.90 22.20 -0.18
CA GLN A 22 2.16 21.47 0.86
C GLN A 22 2.75 21.75 2.23
N THR A 23 1.93 22.20 3.16
CA THR A 23 2.31 22.60 4.53
C THR A 23 1.81 21.63 5.59
N GLU A 24 0.85 20.77 5.26
CA GLU A 24 0.33 19.73 6.13
C GLU A 24 0.40 18.39 5.40
N PHE A 25 0.80 17.35 6.08
CA PHE A 25 1.06 16.04 5.50
C PHE A 25 0.29 14.95 6.23
N THR A 26 -0.31 14.06 5.45
CA THR A 26 -0.84 12.79 5.95
C THR A 26 0.29 11.81 6.11
N ILE A 27 0.47 11.30 7.31
CA ILE A 27 1.48 10.26 7.63
C ILE A 27 0.78 8.92 7.78
N ILE A 28 1.28 7.94 7.04
CA ILE A 28 0.80 6.55 7.05
C ILE A 28 1.70 5.73 7.97
N PRO A 29 1.25 5.35 9.17
CA PRO A 29 2.03 4.49 10.05
C PRO A 29 1.94 3.01 9.63
N MET A 30 2.79 2.15 10.19
CA MET A 30 2.83 0.72 9.90
C MET A 30 1.51 -0.01 10.23
N GLU A 31 0.79 0.50 11.21
CA GLU A 31 -0.50 -0.03 11.66
C GLU A 31 -1.59 0.10 10.60
N ALA A 32 -1.47 1.11 9.73
CA ALA A 32 -2.42 1.32 8.63
C ALA A 32 -2.37 0.22 7.56
N LEU A 33 -1.28 -0.55 7.49
CA LEU A 33 -1.16 -1.68 6.55
C LEU A 33 -1.80 -2.93 7.14
N SER A 34 -2.76 -3.49 6.40
CA SER A 34 -3.39 -4.78 6.70
C SER A 34 -2.55 -5.96 6.18
N THR A 35 -2.77 -7.14 6.75
CA THR A 35 -2.21 -8.41 6.29
C THR A 35 -3.05 -9.06 5.18
N ASN A 36 -4.34 -8.70 5.11
CA ASN A 36 -5.34 -9.35 4.24
C ASN A 36 -6.21 -8.38 3.42
N SER A 37 -5.98 -7.06 3.54
CA SER A 37 -6.63 -6.04 2.73
C SER A 37 -5.60 -5.19 2.00
N MET A 38 -5.93 -4.75 0.80
CA MET A 38 -5.12 -3.79 0.06
C MET A 38 -5.36 -2.35 0.51
N VAL A 39 -6.53 -2.07 1.09
CA VAL A 39 -6.93 -0.73 1.52
C VAL A 39 -6.26 -0.39 2.84
N LEU A 40 -5.65 0.78 2.89
CA LEU A 40 -5.02 1.32 4.09
C LEU A 40 -6.09 1.74 5.10
N ASP A 41 -5.84 1.47 6.38
CA ASP A 41 -6.73 1.96 7.42
C ASP A 41 -6.51 3.45 7.68
N SER A 42 -7.36 4.28 7.09
CA SER A 42 -7.31 5.74 7.25
C SER A 42 -7.58 6.21 8.68
N GLY A 43 -8.16 5.36 9.54
CA GLY A 43 -8.32 5.68 10.98
C GLY A 43 -6.99 5.75 11.74
N CYS A 44 -5.93 5.16 11.17
CA CYS A 44 -4.58 5.23 11.73
C CYS A 44 -3.76 6.42 11.22
N PHE A 45 -4.25 7.18 10.23
CA PHE A 45 -3.49 8.29 9.64
C PHE A 45 -3.31 9.43 10.64
N VAL A 46 -2.13 10.06 10.58
CA VAL A 46 -1.79 11.21 11.43
C VAL A 46 -1.49 12.42 10.56
N ARG A 47 -1.98 13.60 10.96
CA ARG A 47 -1.63 14.87 10.31
C ARG A 47 -0.42 15.49 11.02
N GLN A 48 0.54 15.99 10.22
CA GLN A 48 1.75 16.65 10.71
C GLN A 48 2.15 17.81 9.78
N ASP A 49 2.82 18.82 10.36
CA ASP A 49 3.33 19.99 9.62
C ASP A 49 4.62 19.70 8.84
N SER A 50 5.20 18.53 9.06
CA SER A 50 6.40 18.09 8.37
C SER A 50 6.29 16.64 7.95
N ILE A 51 6.91 16.32 6.81
CA ILE A 51 6.94 14.97 6.31
C ILE A 51 8.17 14.23 6.83
N SER A 52 7.96 13.06 7.38
CA SER A 52 9.02 12.15 7.82
C SER A 52 8.90 10.78 7.15
N GLY A 53 10.01 10.05 7.09
CA GLY A 53 10.04 8.69 6.56
C GLY A 53 9.94 8.61 5.04
N ARG A 54 9.25 7.59 4.54
CA ARG A 54 9.08 7.32 3.11
C ARG A 54 7.96 8.18 2.52
N ARG A 55 8.18 8.68 1.31
CA ARG A 55 7.16 9.47 0.60
C ARG A 55 6.41 8.62 -0.39
N SER A 56 5.11 8.81 -0.46
CA SER A 56 4.22 8.10 -1.39
C SER A 56 3.11 9.01 -1.91
N GLN A 57 2.38 8.55 -2.90
CA GLN A 57 1.18 9.20 -3.49
C GLN A 57 0.21 8.13 -4.00
N ASN A 58 -0.97 8.53 -4.47
CA ASN A 58 -1.93 7.61 -5.10
C ASN A 58 -1.25 6.74 -6.17
N GLY A 59 -1.59 5.46 -6.21
CA GLY A 59 -1.04 4.45 -7.11
C GLY A 59 0.25 3.78 -6.62
N ASP A 60 0.84 4.23 -5.50
CA ASP A 60 2.00 3.57 -4.93
C ASP A 60 1.60 2.34 -4.10
N THR A 61 2.46 1.33 -4.11
CA THR A 61 2.37 0.18 -3.22
C THR A 61 3.33 0.35 -2.06
N LEU A 62 2.83 0.18 -0.83
CA LEU A 62 3.61 0.19 0.40
C LEU A 62 3.85 -1.25 0.84
N LEU A 63 5.10 -1.69 0.87
CA LEU A 63 5.50 -3.00 1.36
C LEU A 63 6.24 -2.82 2.69
N ALA A 64 5.81 -3.50 3.75
CA ALA A 64 6.57 -3.55 4.98
C ALA A 64 7.91 -4.29 4.76
N LYS A 65 9.02 -3.75 5.28
CA LYS A 65 10.36 -4.34 5.10
C LYS A 65 10.97 -4.92 6.37
N ILE A 66 10.25 -4.88 7.50
CA ILE A 66 10.76 -5.30 8.82
C ILE A 66 9.97 -6.51 9.35
N THR A 67 10.65 -7.38 10.10
CA THR A 67 10.07 -8.44 10.93
C THR A 67 9.14 -7.86 12.01
N PRO A 68 7.98 -8.48 12.33
CA PRO A 68 7.32 -9.57 11.60
C PRO A 68 6.34 -9.09 10.52
N CYS A 69 6.34 -7.78 10.22
CA CYS A 69 5.33 -7.16 9.36
C CYS A 69 5.35 -7.70 7.93
N LEU A 70 6.56 -7.88 7.35
CA LEU A 70 6.70 -8.47 6.01
C LEU A 70 6.23 -9.92 5.97
N GLU A 71 6.65 -10.71 6.94
CA GLU A 71 6.32 -12.14 7.05
C GLU A 71 4.81 -12.34 7.22
N ASN A 72 4.15 -11.43 7.96
CA ASN A 72 2.70 -11.39 8.10
C ASN A 72 1.99 -10.85 6.84
N GLY A 73 2.72 -10.35 5.85
CA GLY A 73 2.18 -9.90 4.56
C GLY A 73 1.63 -8.49 4.56
N LYS A 74 2.04 -7.63 5.49
CA LYS A 74 1.61 -6.22 5.50
C LYS A 74 2.04 -5.52 4.22
N THR A 75 1.05 -5.25 3.36
CA THR A 75 1.20 -4.58 2.08
C THR A 75 -0.06 -3.77 1.81
N GLY A 76 0.08 -2.51 1.41
CA GLY A 76 -1.05 -1.63 1.12
C GLY A 76 -0.93 -0.95 -0.24
N PHE A 77 -2.05 -0.58 -0.81
CA PHE A 77 -2.14 0.22 -2.03
C PHE A 77 -2.65 1.61 -1.68
N VAL A 78 -1.92 2.64 -2.06
CA VAL A 78 -2.29 4.03 -1.78
C VAL A 78 -3.36 4.46 -2.78
N MET A 79 -4.57 4.73 -2.29
CA MET A 79 -5.70 5.17 -3.10
C MET A 79 -6.67 6.03 -2.29
N GLY A 80 -7.51 6.80 -2.98
CA GLY A 80 -8.52 7.64 -2.35
C GLY A 80 -7.97 8.88 -1.65
N MET A 81 -6.71 9.23 -1.90
CA MET A 81 -6.10 10.46 -1.40
C MET A 81 -6.32 11.62 -2.40
N PRO A 82 -6.26 12.88 -1.95
CA PRO A 82 -6.31 14.02 -2.85
C PRO A 82 -5.28 13.90 -3.98
N GLU A 83 -5.64 14.43 -5.14
CA GLU A 83 -4.75 14.42 -6.31
C GLU A 83 -3.46 15.20 -6.00
N ASN A 84 -2.33 14.64 -6.37
CA ASN A 84 -0.99 15.21 -6.15
C ASN A 84 -0.58 15.40 -4.67
N GLU A 85 -1.35 14.89 -3.69
CA GLU A 85 -0.92 14.90 -2.30
C GLU A 85 0.29 13.98 -2.11
N VAL A 86 1.35 14.53 -1.51
CA VAL A 86 2.51 13.75 -1.07
C VAL A 86 2.27 13.31 0.37
N LEU A 87 2.32 12.02 0.59
CA LEU A 87 2.11 11.38 1.88
C LEU A 87 3.45 11.00 2.49
N GLY A 88 3.55 11.14 3.81
CA GLY A 88 4.64 10.55 4.58
C GLY A 88 4.30 9.13 5.03
N GLY A 89 5.30 8.38 5.42
CA GLY A 89 5.07 7.03 5.94
C GLY A 89 6.26 6.50 6.71
N SER A 90 6.07 5.35 7.36
CA SER A 90 7.13 4.69 8.12
C SER A 90 8.41 4.56 7.32
N THR A 91 9.56 4.76 7.96
CA THR A 91 10.88 4.45 7.38
C THR A 91 11.04 2.96 7.06
N GLU A 92 10.21 2.11 7.66
CA GLU A 92 10.18 0.67 7.47
C GLU A 92 9.28 0.23 6.29
N PHE A 93 8.92 1.17 5.40
CA PHE A 93 8.31 0.85 4.12
C PHE A 93 9.34 0.78 3.00
N VAL A 94 9.08 -0.10 2.04
CA VAL A 94 9.54 0.01 0.66
C VAL A 94 8.37 0.54 -0.15
N VAL A 95 8.51 1.71 -0.72
CA VAL A 95 7.52 2.30 -1.64
C VAL A 95 7.84 1.82 -3.04
N MET A 96 6.86 1.24 -3.71
CA MET A 96 7.00 0.70 -5.07
C MET A 96 6.04 1.46 -5.99
N ARG A 97 6.59 2.20 -6.94
CA ARG A 97 5.85 2.96 -7.95
C ARG A 97 5.98 2.32 -9.32
N SER A 98 4.91 2.32 -10.07
CA SER A 98 4.93 1.88 -11.47
C SER A 98 5.86 2.78 -12.30
N LYS A 99 6.69 2.15 -13.14
CA LYS A 99 7.61 2.83 -14.08
C LYS A 99 7.34 2.38 -15.52
N ALA A 100 7.35 1.09 -15.75
CA ALA A 100 7.02 0.46 -17.03
C ALA A 100 5.89 -0.58 -16.92
N LEU A 101 5.28 -0.68 -15.74
CA LEU A 101 4.11 -1.51 -15.42
C LEU A 101 2.94 -0.60 -15.07
N THR A 102 1.78 -1.17 -14.73
CA THR A 102 0.65 -0.42 -14.18
C THR A 102 0.65 -0.47 -12.65
N PRO A 103 0.06 0.53 -11.95
CA PRO A 103 0.04 0.56 -10.49
C PRO A 103 -0.54 -0.71 -9.85
N HIS A 104 -1.67 -1.19 -10.36
CA HIS A 104 -2.33 -2.40 -9.84
C HIS A 104 -1.48 -3.65 -10.07
N TYR A 105 -0.78 -3.73 -11.21
CA TYR A 105 0.12 -4.85 -11.49
C TYR A 105 1.32 -4.87 -10.52
N VAL A 106 1.88 -3.69 -10.17
CA VAL A 106 2.93 -3.56 -9.16
C VAL A 106 2.43 -4.06 -7.80
N TYR A 107 1.20 -3.71 -7.41
CA TYR A 107 0.61 -4.24 -6.18
C TYR A 107 0.49 -5.76 -6.21
N CYS A 108 0.00 -6.33 -7.31
CA CYS A 108 -0.10 -7.78 -7.49
C CYS A 108 1.27 -8.46 -7.41
N ILE A 109 2.32 -7.85 -7.99
CA ILE A 109 3.70 -8.33 -7.85
C ILE A 109 4.11 -8.35 -6.38
N ALA A 110 3.93 -7.24 -5.65
CA ALA A 110 4.29 -7.12 -4.24
C ALA A 110 3.58 -8.18 -3.36
N ARG A 111 2.35 -8.56 -3.72
CA ARG A 111 1.56 -9.61 -3.05
C ARG A 111 1.88 -11.02 -3.52
N SER A 112 2.56 -11.17 -4.67
CA SER A 112 2.86 -12.49 -5.23
C SER A 112 3.76 -13.31 -4.30
N TYR A 113 3.57 -14.63 -4.30
CA TYR A 113 4.39 -15.55 -3.51
C TYR A 113 5.87 -15.39 -3.83
N TYR A 114 6.22 -15.34 -5.12
CA TYR A 114 7.60 -15.22 -5.57
C TYR A 114 8.29 -13.97 -5.02
N PHE A 115 7.67 -12.80 -5.17
CA PHE A 115 8.26 -11.54 -4.74
C PHE A 115 8.38 -11.46 -3.20
N ARG A 116 7.34 -11.90 -2.49
CA ARG A 116 7.36 -11.97 -1.03
C ARG A 116 8.43 -12.92 -0.50
N GLN A 117 8.58 -14.11 -1.10
CA GLN A 117 9.64 -15.05 -0.70
C GLN A 117 11.03 -14.48 -0.97
N THR A 118 11.22 -13.80 -2.12
CA THR A 118 12.48 -13.09 -2.41
C THR A 118 12.78 -12.04 -1.33
N ALA A 119 11.77 -11.28 -0.89
CA ALA A 119 11.90 -10.30 0.17
C ALA A 119 12.28 -10.97 1.50
N ILE A 120 11.56 -11.99 1.93
CA ILE A 120 11.79 -12.70 3.19
C ILE A 120 13.19 -13.35 3.21
N LEU A 121 13.57 -14.05 2.15
CA LEU A 121 14.90 -14.69 2.04
C LEU A 121 16.05 -13.68 1.95
N SER A 122 15.76 -12.42 1.65
CA SER A 122 16.76 -11.36 1.62
C SER A 122 16.99 -10.69 2.97
N MET A 123 16.16 -10.98 3.96
CA MET A 123 16.20 -10.28 5.25
C MET A 123 17.53 -10.50 5.97
N ASN A 124 18.05 -9.42 6.54
CA ASN A 124 19.28 -9.38 7.30
C ASN A 124 19.07 -8.59 8.60
N GLY A 125 19.89 -8.87 9.61
CA GLY A 125 19.89 -8.18 10.91
C GLY A 125 19.77 -9.13 12.09
N ALA A 126 19.72 -8.58 13.28
CA ALA A 126 19.57 -9.35 14.51
C ALA A 126 18.15 -9.94 14.62
N ASP A 127 18.02 -11.04 15.33
CA ASP A 127 16.74 -11.72 15.56
C ASP A 127 15.67 -10.74 16.08
N GLY A 128 14.49 -10.81 15.48
CA GLY A 128 13.35 -9.95 15.80
C GLY A 128 13.40 -8.52 15.22
N ARG A 129 14.50 -8.14 14.53
CA ARG A 129 14.65 -6.81 13.87
C ARG A 129 15.27 -6.90 12.48
N GLN A 130 15.03 -8.00 11.79
CA GLN A 130 15.52 -8.18 10.43
C GLN A 130 14.81 -7.23 9.47
N ARG A 131 15.54 -6.79 8.44
CA ARG A 131 15.06 -5.93 7.37
C ARG A 131 15.41 -6.50 6.02
N VAL A 132 14.54 -6.25 5.06
CA VAL A 132 14.74 -6.60 3.66
C VAL A 132 16.00 -5.93 3.12
N ASP A 133 16.79 -6.68 2.39
CA ASP A 133 17.84 -6.14 1.51
C ASP A 133 17.16 -5.55 0.27
N GLU A 134 17.05 -4.22 0.23
CA GLU A 134 16.37 -3.52 -0.87
C GLU A 134 17.07 -3.76 -2.23
N ASP A 135 18.38 -4.00 -2.26
CA ASP A 135 19.11 -4.24 -3.52
C ASP A 135 18.80 -5.63 -4.09
N LYS A 136 18.54 -6.61 -3.23
CA LYS A 136 18.02 -7.91 -3.67
C LYS A 136 16.61 -7.80 -4.23
N LEU A 137 15.73 -6.97 -3.62
CA LEU A 137 14.42 -6.70 -4.21
C LEU A 137 14.53 -6.05 -5.60
N LYS A 138 15.35 -5.03 -5.74
CA LYS A 138 15.60 -4.32 -7.01
C LYS A 138 16.13 -5.26 -8.10
N SER A 139 16.93 -6.24 -7.73
CA SER A 139 17.50 -7.23 -8.66
C SER A 139 16.57 -8.42 -8.96
N ALA A 140 15.43 -8.55 -8.28
CA ALA A 140 14.46 -9.61 -8.52
C ALA A 140 14.01 -9.62 -9.98
N LYS A 141 13.79 -10.82 -10.54
CA LYS A 141 13.30 -10.95 -11.92
C LYS A 141 11.78 -10.83 -11.94
N ILE A 142 11.29 -9.84 -12.66
CA ILE A 142 9.86 -9.58 -12.85
C ILE A 142 9.48 -9.92 -14.27
N LEU A 143 8.37 -10.62 -14.43
CA LEU A 143 7.81 -10.88 -15.75
C LEU A 143 7.03 -9.63 -16.20
N GLN A 144 7.53 -8.95 -17.21
CA GLN A 144 6.90 -7.80 -17.84
C GLN A 144 6.03 -8.29 -19.01
N PRO A 145 4.70 -8.10 -18.94
CA PRO A 145 3.81 -8.35 -20.06
C PRO A 145 3.98 -7.32 -21.19
N GLU A 146 3.46 -7.63 -22.35
CA GLU A 146 3.29 -6.64 -23.42
C GLU A 146 2.32 -5.53 -22.99
N LYS A 147 2.50 -4.34 -23.55
CA LYS A 147 1.67 -3.19 -23.21
C LYS A 147 0.17 -3.46 -23.40
N THR A 148 -0.21 -4.10 -24.49
CA THR A 148 -1.61 -4.47 -24.78
C THR A 148 -2.23 -5.37 -23.71
N VAL A 149 -1.44 -6.30 -23.16
CA VAL A 149 -1.87 -7.18 -22.07
C VAL A 149 -2.00 -6.40 -20.76
N LEU A 150 -1.05 -5.50 -20.47
CA LEU A 150 -1.14 -4.61 -19.29
C LEU A 150 -2.35 -3.68 -19.38
N ASP A 151 -2.62 -3.09 -20.53
CA ASP A 151 -3.76 -2.21 -20.75
C ASP A 151 -5.09 -2.98 -20.57
N HIS A 152 -5.16 -4.21 -21.06
CA HIS A 152 -6.33 -5.07 -20.86
C HIS A 152 -6.49 -5.50 -19.40
N PHE A 153 -5.40 -5.89 -18.74
CA PHE A 153 -5.39 -6.19 -17.30
C PHE A 153 -5.91 -5.01 -16.50
N GLU A 154 -5.44 -3.79 -16.79
CA GLU A 154 -5.85 -2.57 -16.08
C GLU A 154 -7.36 -2.30 -16.25
N THR A 155 -7.90 -2.50 -17.45
CA THR A 155 -9.34 -2.35 -17.72
C THR A 155 -10.19 -3.27 -16.84
N ILE A 156 -9.70 -4.48 -16.55
CA ILE A 156 -10.40 -5.46 -15.70
C ILE A 156 -10.19 -5.15 -14.23
N VAL A 157 -8.99 -4.78 -13.82
CA VAL A 157 -8.58 -4.75 -12.42
C VAL A 157 -8.95 -3.43 -11.73
N THR A 158 -8.88 -2.30 -12.45
CA THR A 158 -9.23 -0.99 -11.89
C THR A 158 -10.63 -0.99 -11.22
N PRO A 159 -11.72 -1.40 -11.90
CA PRO A 159 -13.03 -1.42 -11.26
C PRO A 159 -13.12 -2.39 -10.07
N ILE A 160 -12.30 -3.45 -10.02
CA ILE A 160 -12.24 -4.36 -8.87
C ILE A 160 -11.59 -3.65 -7.67
N PHE A 161 -10.47 -2.96 -7.88
CA PHE A 161 -9.81 -2.20 -6.82
C PHE A 161 -10.69 -1.08 -6.28
N ASP A 162 -11.33 -0.33 -7.17
CA ASP A 162 -12.28 0.73 -6.81
C ASP A 162 -13.46 0.17 -6.02
N GLY A 163 -14.03 -0.97 -6.47
CA GLY A 163 -15.11 -1.65 -5.77
C GLY A 163 -14.72 -2.10 -4.36
N VAL A 164 -13.53 -2.70 -4.20
CA VAL A 164 -13.01 -3.08 -2.87
C VAL A 164 -12.83 -1.85 -1.98
N TYR A 165 -12.30 -0.76 -2.51
CA TYR A 165 -12.15 0.49 -1.77
C TYR A 165 -13.51 1.02 -1.29
N GLN A 166 -14.51 1.10 -2.17
CA GLN A 166 -15.85 1.56 -1.83
C GLN A 166 -16.50 0.70 -0.75
N MET A 167 -16.41 -0.64 -0.87
CA MET A 167 -16.94 -1.55 0.14
C MET A 167 -16.27 -1.36 1.51
N VAL A 168 -14.97 -1.07 1.56
CA VAL A 168 -14.27 -0.79 2.83
C VAL A 168 -14.75 0.52 3.44
N GLN A 169 -14.98 1.57 2.63
CA GLN A 169 -15.53 2.85 3.12
C GLN A 169 -16.96 2.67 3.63
N GLU A 170 -17.80 1.92 2.92
CA GLU A 170 -19.17 1.62 3.33
C GLU A 170 -19.18 0.84 4.65
N ASN A 171 -18.35 -0.20 4.79
CA ASN A 171 -18.22 -0.94 6.03
C ASN A 171 -17.80 -0.06 7.22
N LYS A 172 -16.86 0.88 7.01
CA LYS A 172 -16.50 1.84 8.07
C LYS A 172 -17.69 2.69 8.50
N ASN A 173 -18.46 3.20 7.54
CA ASN A 173 -19.66 3.99 7.80
C ASN A 173 -20.71 3.17 8.56
N LEU A 174 -20.99 1.96 8.14
CA LEU A 174 -21.94 1.06 8.81
C LEU A 174 -21.52 0.72 10.24
N ILE A 175 -20.23 0.49 10.48
CA ILE A 175 -19.68 0.27 11.82
C ILE A 175 -19.91 1.51 12.70
N GLN A 176 -19.63 2.71 12.20
CA GLN A 176 -19.87 3.96 12.93
C GLN A 176 -21.36 4.14 13.24
N GLN A 177 -22.25 3.89 12.30
CA GLN A 177 -23.70 3.96 12.51
C GLN A 177 -24.15 2.96 13.59
N ARG A 178 -23.69 1.73 13.51
CA ARG A 178 -23.98 0.70 14.51
C ARG A 178 -23.54 1.17 15.90
N ASP A 179 -22.32 1.64 16.04
CA ASP A 179 -21.73 2.04 17.33
C ASP A 179 -22.41 3.29 17.93
N LEU A 180 -22.98 4.15 17.09
CA LEU A 180 -23.78 5.29 17.52
C LEU A 180 -25.22 4.89 17.95
N LEU A 181 -25.82 3.92 17.24
CA LEU A 181 -27.23 3.55 17.44
C LEU A 181 -27.39 2.52 18.54
N LEU A 182 -26.50 1.53 18.65
CA LEU A 182 -26.62 0.43 19.59
C LEU A 182 -26.78 0.88 21.07
N PRO A 183 -25.98 1.82 21.61
CA PRO A 183 -26.19 2.29 22.97
C PRO A 183 -27.53 3.01 23.18
N ARG A 184 -28.05 3.70 22.15
CA ARG A 184 -29.34 4.40 22.23
C ARG A 184 -30.52 3.43 22.23
N LEU A 185 -30.44 2.36 21.45
CA LEU A 185 -31.42 1.28 21.44
C LEU A 185 -31.43 0.54 22.78
N MET A 186 -30.24 0.18 23.30
CA MET A 186 -30.11 -0.53 24.59
C MET A 186 -30.58 0.29 25.78
N SER A 187 -30.49 1.61 25.71
CA SER A 187 -30.95 2.51 26.77
C SER A 187 -32.43 2.92 26.65
N GLY A 188 -33.17 2.43 25.65
CA GLY A 188 -34.57 2.79 25.36
C GLY A 188 -34.75 4.26 24.92
N LYS A 189 -33.68 4.93 24.50
CA LYS A 189 -33.74 6.32 23.98
C LYS A 189 -34.13 6.40 22.50
N LEU A 190 -34.24 5.28 21.82
CA LEU A 190 -34.79 5.13 20.48
C LEU A 190 -35.90 4.10 20.56
N GLU A 191 -37.09 4.52 20.16
CA GLU A 191 -38.20 3.61 19.88
C GLU A 191 -38.04 3.02 18.48
N VAL A 192 -38.29 1.71 18.33
CA VAL A 192 -38.25 0.98 17.08
C VAL A 192 -39.68 0.90 16.51
#